data_1b8033c1f9956e83cfe45938c479ac59
#
_entry.id   1b8033c1f9956e83cfe45938c479ac59
#
_cell.length_a   1.000
_cell.length_b   1.000
_cell.length_c   1.000
_cell.angle_alpha   90.00
_cell.angle_beta   90.00
_cell.angle_gamma   90.00
#
_symmetry.space_group_name_H-M   'P 1'
#
loop_
_entity.id
_entity.type
_entity.pdbx_description
1 polymer ?
#
loop_
_entity_poly.entity_id
_entity_poly.type
_entity_poly.pdbx_seq_one_letter_code
_entity_poly.pdbx_strand_id
1 'polypeptide(L)'
;MNKFIYQKDYPVVQTKEGALRGYEWKGTCIFKGIPYAHAQRFRKPERVKPWDGVKDVQSYGYVSPLLHPEQPGGNGEMMVPHMYWSEKEDCQNLNIWTPSIRDGRKRPVMVWLHGGGFSAGSSIEQLAYDGENLSRAGDVVVVSVNHRLNVLGYLDLSPFGEKYQDSANAGNLDLIAALEWIRDNIEGFGGDPENVTLFGQSGGGVKVWSLLQMPEADGLFHKGIIESGVVDPDLLGDIEDGNGREIVKAMLVELGLEEKDVDQLETLPYDQLAQAYENAAPKVAQKGEYVGNHPHKNQSYFGDAIKHGFREETKKIPLLIGTVLGEFDFGPAISGKYEFTRKEVEEKVSDALGEEGIELVDEFLKIYPDKAPIDLLSVDTIFREPTIRFIKERVKCPDSKIYSFQFTYEFPMFDGKIAWHCSEIPFVFRNIDKVPVCNCGEETNRLQEQICQAWVSFARTGKPEISGIEWPACADGDEAVMMLDKECRIRHNPDHELVNRLKKLQTAEHSVENVQH
;
A
#
# COMPACT_ATOMS: atom_id res chain seq x y z
N MET A 1 -18.52 27.45 -7.01
CA MET A 1 -19.61 26.85 -7.80
C MET A 1 -19.17 25.49 -8.31
N ASN A 2 -19.94 24.44 -8.07
CA ASN A 2 -19.68 23.11 -8.62
C ASN A 2 -19.96 23.11 -10.13
N LYS A 3 -18.97 23.47 -10.94
CA LYS A 3 -19.10 23.57 -12.39
C LYS A 3 -18.25 22.49 -13.05
N PHE A 4 -18.83 21.74 -13.97
CA PHE A 4 -18.13 20.84 -14.88
C PHE A 4 -17.66 21.65 -16.10
N ILE A 5 -16.36 21.54 -16.45
CA ILE A 5 -15.76 22.19 -17.61
C ILE A 5 -15.03 21.14 -18.45
N TYR A 6 -15.45 21.04 -19.71
CA TYR A 6 -14.82 20.24 -20.74
C TYR A 6 -14.91 21.00 -22.05
N GLN A 7 -13.77 21.43 -22.59
CA GLN A 7 -13.70 22.29 -23.76
C GLN A 7 -12.61 21.80 -24.72
N LYS A 8 -12.67 22.24 -25.95
CA LYS A 8 -11.72 21.86 -26.99
C LYS A 8 -10.24 22.07 -26.56
N ASP A 9 -9.98 23.17 -25.89
CA ASP A 9 -8.63 23.62 -25.54
C ASP A 9 -8.40 23.70 -24.02
N TYR A 10 -9.32 23.13 -23.20
CA TYR A 10 -9.17 23.14 -21.74
C TYR A 10 -10.02 22.06 -21.03
N PRO A 11 -9.44 21.38 -20.01
CA PRO A 11 -8.01 21.36 -19.65
C PRO A 11 -7.21 20.48 -20.63
N VAL A 12 -6.19 21.05 -21.23
CA VAL A 12 -5.26 20.32 -22.14
C VAL A 12 -3.84 20.52 -21.65
N VAL A 13 -3.08 19.43 -21.58
CA VAL A 13 -1.67 19.40 -21.17
C VAL A 13 -0.84 18.77 -22.29
N GLN A 14 0.27 19.39 -22.64
CA GLN A 14 1.26 18.80 -23.54
C GLN A 14 2.23 17.95 -22.74
N THR A 15 2.34 16.67 -23.10
CA THR A 15 3.34 15.73 -22.60
C THR A 15 4.40 15.47 -23.65
N LYS A 16 5.47 14.74 -23.29
CA LYS A 16 6.50 14.31 -24.26
C LYS A 16 5.94 13.39 -25.34
N GLU A 17 4.91 12.61 -25.01
CA GLU A 17 4.30 11.64 -25.90
C GLU A 17 3.21 12.26 -26.78
N GLY A 18 2.55 13.35 -26.35
CA GLY A 18 1.46 14.03 -27.07
C GLY A 18 0.57 14.86 -26.15
N ALA A 19 -0.44 15.51 -26.69
CA ALA A 19 -1.37 16.30 -25.90
C ALA A 19 -2.47 15.41 -25.26
N LEU A 20 -2.81 15.72 -24.01
CA LEU A 20 -3.83 15.05 -23.22
C LEU A 20 -4.93 16.05 -22.83
N ARG A 21 -6.19 15.67 -23.01
CA ARG A 21 -7.34 16.47 -22.57
C ARG A 21 -8.12 15.74 -21.50
N GLY A 22 -8.16 16.34 -20.30
CA GLY A 22 -9.02 15.92 -19.18
C GLY A 22 -10.31 16.72 -19.10
N TYR A 23 -10.81 16.87 -17.88
CA TYR A 23 -11.94 17.74 -17.56
C TYR A 23 -11.68 18.43 -16.21
N GLU A 24 -12.43 19.52 -15.95
CA GLU A 24 -12.41 20.17 -14.63
C GLU A 24 -13.72 19.89 -13.91
N TRP A 25 -13.63 19.49 -12.65
CA TRP A 25 -14.75 19.34 -11.75
C TRP A 25 -14.45 19.99 -10.40
N LYS A 26 -15.39 20.81 -9.92
CA LYS A 26 -15.24 21.53 -8.64
C LYS A 26 -13.91 22.30 -8.47
N GLY A 27 -13.34 22.79 -9.58
CA GLY A 27 -12.07 23.50 -9.57
C GLY A 27 -10.82 22.60 -9.53
N THR A 28 -10.99 21.30 -9.77
CA THR A 28 -9.89 20.34 -9.91
C THR A 28 -9.83 19.85 -11.35
N CYS A 29 -8.68 19.97 -12.01
CA CYS A 29 -8.42 19.36 -13.31
C CYS A 29 -8.12 17.87 -13.11
N ILE A 30 -8.82 17.02 -13.87
CA ILE A 30 -8.80 15.56 -13.70
C ILE A 30 -8.47 14.91 -15.04
N PHE A 31 -7.49 14.01 -15.02
CA PHE A 31 -7.03 13.24 -16.16
C PHE A 31 -6.97 11.77 -15.75
N LYS A 32 -7.66 10.88 -16.46
CA LYS A 32 -7.82 9.48 -16.10
C LYS A 32 -7.37 8.55 -17.21
N GLY A 33 -6.75 7.42 -16.85
CA GLY A 33 -6.34 6.40 -17.82
C GLY A 33 -5.21 6.86 -18.75
N ILE A 34 -4.27 7.66 -18.26
CA ILE A 34 -3.11 8.10 -19.02
C ILE A 34 -2.14 6.94 -19.16
N PRO A 35 -1.85 6.43 -20.38
CA PRO A 35 -0.85 5.39 -20.56
C PRO A 35 0.55 5.97 -20.31
N TYR A 36 1.31 5.35 -19.39
CA TYR A 36 2.69 5.74 -19.11
C TYR A 36 3.71 4.79 -19.74
N ALA A 37 3.32 3.53 -19.96
CA ALA A 37 4.13 2.49 -20.59
C ALA A 37 3.25 1.50 -21.35
N HIS A 38 3.91 0.59 -22.05
CA HIS A 38 3.33 -0.61 -22.63
C HIS A 38 4.25 -1.78 -22.26
N ALA A 39 3.70 -2.94 -21.91
CA ALA A 39 4.49 -4.08 -21.51
C ALA A 39 3.99 -5.37 -22.16
N GLN A 40 4.93 -6.19 -22.65
CA GLN A 40 4.69 -7.58 -22.97
C GLN A 40 4.81 -8.42 -21.69
N ARG A 41 4.16 -9.58 -21.64
CA ARG A 41 4.28 -10.50 -20.50
C ARG A 41 5.73 -10.81 -20.19
N PHE A 42 6.07 -10.81 -18.89
CA PHE A 42 7.38 -11.19 -18.36
C PHE A 42 8.54 -10.33 -18.85
N ARG A 43 8.25 -9.16 -19.43
CA ARG A 43 9.24 -8.23 -19.97
C ARG A 43 9.21 -6.92 -19.23
N LYS A 44 10.37 -6.23 -19.27
CA LYS A 44 10.47 -4.83 -18.85
C LYS A 44 9.49 -3.97 -19.65
N PRO A 45 8.82 -2.98 -19.02
CA PRO A 45 7.93 -2.06 -19.73
C PRO A 45 8.71 -1.18 -20.71
N GLU A 46 8.04 -0.81 -21.81
CA GLU A 46 8.55 0.09 -22.83
C GLU A 46 7.78 1.42 -22.77
N ARG A 47 8.45 2.50 -23.13
CA ARG A 47 7.81 3.83 -23.23
C ARG A 47 6.70 3.83 -24.27
N VAL A 48 5.62 4.56 -23.97
CA VAL A 48 4.53 4.76 -24.93
C VAL A 48 5.04 5.51 -26.16
N LYS A 49 4.63 5.06 -27.34
CA LYS A 49 4.97 5.73 -28.60
C LYS A 49 4.27 7.09 -28.68
N PRO A 50 4.98 8.16 -29.09
CA PRO A 50 4.37 9.46 -29.30
C PRO A 50 3.20 9.41 -30.29
N TRP A 51 2.21 10.28 -30.06
CA TRP A 51 1.04 10.41 -30.95
C TRP A 51 0.80 11.85 -31.37
N ASP A 52 0.14 12.02 -32.51
CA ASP A 52 -0.29 13.32 -33.01
C ASP A 52 -1.68 13.68 -32.47
N GLY A 53 -1.92 14.99 -32.30
CA GLY A 53 -3.21 15.51 -31.85
C GLY A 53 -3.43 15.40 -30.36
N VAL A 54 -4.70 15.48 -29.93
CA VAL A 54 -5.12 15.46 -28.53
C VAL A 54 -5.83 14.15 -28.20
N LYS A 55 -5.34 13.43 -27.22
CA LYS A 55 -5.99 12.23 -26.68
C LYS A 55 -6.88 12.61 -25.49
N ASP A 56 -8.12 12.15 -25.50
CA ASP A 56 -9.05 12.32 -24.38
C ASP A 56 -8.77 11.30 -23.29
N VAL A 57 -8.56 11.79 -22.05
CA VAL A 57 -8.23 11.00 -20.85
C VAL A 57 -9.22 11.34 -19.73
N GLN A 58 -10.46 10.93 -19.92
CA GLN A 58 -11.61 11.26 -19.07
C GLN A 58 -12.15 10.07 -18.28
N SER A 59 -11.79 8.88 -18.70
CA SER A 59 -12.22 7.61 -18.10
C SER A 59 -11.02 6.84 -17.58
N TYR A 60 -11.18 6.10 -16.52
CA TYR A 60 -10.16 5.19 -16.02
C TYR A 60 -9.73 4.20 -17.10
N GLY A 61 -8.45 3.85 -17.10
CA GLY A 61 -7.90 2.79 -17.92
C GLY A 61 -8.21 1.40 -17.36
N TYR A 62 -7.74 0.37 -18.05
CA TYR A 62 -7.85 -1.00 -17.54
C TYR A 62 -7.02 -1.19 -16.28
N VAL A 63 -7.48 -2.11 -15.42
CA VAL A 63 -6.73 -2.59 -14.25
C VAL A 63 -6.04 -3.92 -14.58
N SER A 64 -5.08 -4.36 -13.76
CA SER A 64 -4.41 -5.65 -13.94
C SER A 64 -5.41 -6.80 -13.73
N PRO A 65 -5.39 -7.84 -14.57
CA PRO A 65 -6.16 -9.04 -14.30
C PRO A 65 -5.75 -9.69 -12.97
N LEU A 66 -6.74 -10.23 -12.25
CA LEU A 66 -6.56 -10.91 -10.97
C LEU A 66 -6.53 -12.43 -11.16
N LEU A 67 -5.83 -13.16 -10.29
CA LEU A 67 -5.87 -14.62 -10.26
C LEU A 67 -7.30 -15.10 -9.97
N HIS A 68 -7.94 -14.50 -8.97
CA HIS A 68 -9.36 -14.70 -8.68
C HIS A 68 -10.10 -13.39 -8.89
N PRO A 69 -11.17 -13.36 -9.68
CA PRO A 69 -12.02 -12.19 -9.77
C PRO A 69 -12.54 -11.82 -8.39
N GLU A 70 -12.40 -10.56 -8.02
CA GLU A 70 -12.97 -10.06 -6.77
C GLU A 70 -14.50 -10.19 -6.80
N GLN A 71 -15.04 -10.60 -5.66
CA GLN A 71 -16.49 -10.72 -5.48
C GLN A 71 -16.95 -9.72 -4.42
N PRO A 72 -18.00 -8.94 -4.71
CA PRO A 72 -18.61 -8.10 -3.66
C PRO A 72 -19.11 -8.99 -2.53
N GLY A 73 -18.82 -8.62 -1.30
CA GLY A 73 -19.34 -9.44 -0.21
C GLY A 73 -19.18 -8.92 1.20
N GLY A 74 -20.26 -9.11 1.96
CA GLY A 74 -20.27 -9.06 3.40
C GLY A 74 -19.96 -7.72 4.04
N ASN A 75 -19.53 -7.77 5.29
CA ASN A 75 -19.18 -6.60 6.10
C ASN A 75 -17.95 -5.87 5.54
N GLY A 76 -17.07 -6.55 4.82
CA GLY A 76 -15.87 -5.97 4.22
C GLY A 76 -16.22 -4.81 3.27
N GLU A 77 -17.22 -4.97 2.40
CA GLU A 77 -17.66 -3.93 1.47
C GLU A 77 -18.25 -2.70 2.16
N MET A 78 -18.85 -2.85 3.33
CA MET A 78 -19.33 -1.70 4.10
C MET A 78 -18.16 -0.92 4.72
N MET A 79 -17.13 -1.62 5.16
CA MET A 79 -15.97 -1.05 5.85
C MET A 79 -14.91 -0.50 4.87
N VAL A 80 -14.76 -1.17 3.72
CA VAL A 80 -13.84 -0.81 2.64
C VAL A 80 -14.59 -0.94 1.30
N PRO A 81 -15.37 0.07 0.91
CA PRO A 81 -16.18 0.00 -0.32
C PRO A 81 -15.31 -0.06 -1.57
N HIS A 82 -15.54 -1.07 -2.42
CA HIS A 82 -14.78 -1.30 -3.64
C HIS A 82 -15.47 -0.79 -4.90
N MET A 83 -14.66 -0.51 -5.91
CA MET A 83 -15.06 -0.22 -7.28
C MET A 83 -14.44 -1.28 -8.20
N TYR A 84 -15.30 -2.06 -8.84
CA TYR A 84 -14.89 -3.08 -9.81
C TYR A 84 -14.75 -2.47 -11.20
N TRP A 85 -13.70 -2.83 -11.93
CA TRP A 85 -13.40 -2.23 -13.22
C TRP A 85 -12.95 -3.29 -14.24
N SER A 86 -12.92 -2.91 -15.53
CA SER A 86 -12.50 -3.81 -16.62
C SER A 86 -11.02 -4.13 -16.54
N GLU A 87 -10.68 -5.41 -16.55
CA GLU A 87 -9.33 -5.94 -16.49
C GLU A 87 -8.70 -6.09 -17.89
N LYS A 88 -7.41 -5.84 -18.00
CA LYS A 88 -6.59 -6.13 -19.18
C LYS A 88 -5.12 -6.11 -18.82
N GLU A 89 -4.30 -6.93 -19.50
CA GLU A 89 -2.85 -6.94 -19.29
C GLU A 89 -2.16 -5.61 -19.66
N ASP A 90 -2.74 -4.86 -20.62
CA ASP A 90 -2.32 -3.51 -20.96
C ASP A 90 -2.87 -2.51 -19.92
N CYS A 91 -2.41 -2.66 -18.68
CA CYS A 91 -2.87 -1.94 -17.51
C CYS A 91 -1.94 -0.80 -17.05
N GLN A 92 -0.86 -0.54 -17.78
CA GLN A 92 0.14 0.48 -17.43
C GLN A 92 -0.42 1.88 -17.67
N ASN A 93 -1.29 2.34 -16.76
CA ASN A 93 -1.89 3.66 -16.81
C ASN A 93 -1.94 4.32 -15.43
N LEU A 94 -2.07 5.64 -15.42
CA LEU A 94 -2.18 6.45 -14.22
C LEU A 94 -3.29 7.49 -14.32
N ASN A 95 -3.68 8.03 -13.18
CA ASN A 95 -4.68 9.09 -13.07
C ASN A 95 -4.07 10.29 -12.35
N ILE A 96 -4.47 11.52 -12.71
CA ILE A 96 -3.96 12.76 -12.14
C ILE A 96 -5.11 13.67 -11.73
N TRP A 97 -5.03 14.21 -10.51
CA TRP A 97 -5.86 15.29 -9.98
C TRP A 97 -4.97 16.47 -9.62
N THR A 98 -5.26 17.63 -10.15
CA THR A 98 -4.48 18.85 -9.88
C THR A 98 -5.39 20.07 -9.71
N PRO A 99 -5.07 20.99 -8.77
CA PRO A 99 -5.88 22.21 -8.58
C PRO A 99 -5.84 23.15 -9.78
N SER A 100 -4.75 23.15 -10.55
CA SER A 100 -4.60 24.01 -11.73
C SER A 100 -3.44 23.58 -12.62
N ILE A 101 -3.64 23.73 -13.93
CA ILE A 101 -2.60 23.53 -14.96
C ILE A 101 -2.10 24.86 -15.55
N ARG A 102 -2.52 26.02 -15.02
CA ARG A 102 -2.27 27.34 -15.64
C ARG A 102 -1.75 28.42 -14.72
N ASP A 103 -1.58 28.13 -13.42
CA ASP A 103 -1.18 29.14 -12.43
C ASP A 103 0.34 29.27 -12.23
N GLY A 104 1.13 28.46 -12.94
CA GLY A 104 2.59 28.47 -12.88
C GLY A 104 3.21 27.98 -11.56
N ARG A 105 2.42 27.39 -10.66
CA ARG A 105 2.93 26.83 -9.41
C ARG A 105 3.60 25.49 -9.65
N LYS A 106 4.59 25.18 -8.82
CA LYS A 106 5.22 23.87 -8.68
C LYS A 106 4.73 23.23 -7.37
N ARG A 107 3.77 22.33 -7.48
CA ARG A 107 3.14 21.67 -6.32
C ARG A 107 3.86 20.39 -5.95
N PRO A 108 3.90 20.01 -4.67
CA PRO A 108 4.29 18.65 -4.30
C PRO A 108 3.44 17.63 -5.06
N VAL A 109 4.06 16.54 -5.49
CA VAL A 109 3.40 15.43 -6.18
C VAL A 109 3.28 14.27 -5.20
N MET A 110 2.08 13.78 -4.97
CA MET A 110 1.79 12.62 -4.14
C MET A 110 1.36 11.46 -5.03
N VAL A 111 2.15 10.38 -5.07
CA VAL A 111 1.92 9.22 -5.93
C VAL A 111 1.42 8.06 -5.08
N TRP A 112 0.16 7.69 -5.29
CA TRP A 112 -0.50 6.58 -4.61
C TRP A 112 -0.15 5.24 -5.24
N LEU A 113 0.31 4.32 -4.40
CA LEU A 113 0.51 2.91 -4.70
C LEU A 113 -0.52 2.10 -3.91
N HIS A 114 -1.40 1.40 -4.64
CA HIS A 114 -2.52 0.67 -4.04
C HIS A 114 -2.10 -0.59 -3.29
N GLY A 115 -2.97 -1.08 -2.40
CA GLY A 115 -2.83 -2.29 -1.62
C GLY A 115 -3.02 -3.60 -2.40
N GLY A 116 -3.48 -4.65 -1.69
CA GLY A 116 -3.69 -5.96 -2.29
C GLY A 116 -2.42 -6.79 -2.48
N GLY A 117 -1.40 -6.56 -1.64
CA GLY A 117 -0.08 -7.21 -1.78
C GLY A 117 0.57 -6.85 -3.11
N PHE A 118 1.08 -7.87 -3.79
CA PHE A 118 1.54 -7.82 -5.17
C PHE A 118 0.61 -8.60 -6.12
N SER A 119 -0.51 -9.09 -5.61
CA SER A 119 -1.36 -10.06 -6.31
C SER A 119 -2.71 -9.50 -6.73
N ALA A 120 -3.24 -8.50 -6.04
CA ALA A 120 -4.59 -7.96 -6.23
C ALA A 120 -4.62 -6.43 -6.14
N GLY A 121 -5.80 -5.87 -6.34
CA GLY A 121 -6.04 -4.44 -6.20
C GLY A 121 -5.87 -3.63 -7.48
N SER A 122 -6.17 -2.34 -7.35
CA SER A 122 -5.96 -1.36 -8.42
C SER A 122 -5.88 0.06 -7.88
N SER A 123 -5.43 0.99 -8.72
CA SER A 123 -5.35 2.41 -8.37
C SER A 123 -6.72 3.07 -8.11
N ILE A 124 -7.80 2.37 -8.33
CA ILE A 124 -9.18 2.87 -8.25
C ILE A 124 -10.12 1.95 -7.48
N GLU A 125 -9.63 0.84 -6.94
CA GLU A 125 -10.49 -0.18 -6.33
C GLU A 125 -11.31 0.34 -5.15
N GLN A 126 -10.76 1.21 -4.33
CA GLN A 126 -11.51 1.79 -3.20
C GLN A 126 -12.05 3.18 -3.55
N LEU A 127 -13.29 3.46 -3.15
CA LEU A 127 -13.87 4.80 -3.28
C LEU A 127 -13.04 5.86 -2.55
N ALA A 128 -12.29 5.44 -1.53
CA ALA A 128 -11.38 6.29 -0.78
C ALA A 128 -10.20 6.83 -1.60
N TYR A 129 -9.80 6.18 -2.70
CA TYR A 129 -8.59 6.53 -3.48
C TYR A 129 -8.76 7.73 -4.42
N ASP A 130 -9.98 8.28 -4.56
CA ASP A 130 -10.20 9.44 -5.42
C ASP A 130 -9.41 10.67 -4.95
N GLY A 131 -8.51 11.17 -5.79
CA GLY A 131 -7.58 12.24 -5.44
C GLY A 131 -8.15 13.66 -5.42
N GLU A 132 -9.45 13.87 -5.76
CA GLU A 132 -10.02 15.21 -5.89
C GLU A 132 -9.94 16.02 -4.59
N ASN A 133 -10.39 15.43 -3.48
CA ASN A 133 -10.45 16.12 -2.19
C ASN A 133 -9.06 16.41 -1.63
N LEU A 134 -8.14 15.43 -1.68
CA LEU A 134 -6.75 15.60 -1.23
C LEU A 134 -6.03 16.67 -2.07
N SER A 135 -6.15 16.60 -3.40
CA SER A 135 -5.53 17.55 -4.32
C SER A 135 -5.98 18.99 -4.03
N ARG A 136 -7.29 19.20 -3.91
CA ARG A 136 -7.86 20.53 -3.66
C ARG A 136 -7.53 21.06 -2.26
N ALA A 137 -7.66 20.22 -1.23
CA ALA A 137 -7.42 20.64 0.15
C ALA A 137 -5.95 20.89 0.44
N GLY A 138 -5.07 20.08 -0.12
CA GLY A 138 -3.63 20.14 0.10
C GLY A 138 -2.89 21.08 -0.84
N ASP A 139 -3.52 21.59 -1.91
CA ASP A 139 -2.83 22.27 -3.02
C ASP A 139 -1.63 21.43 -3.52
N VAL A 140 -1.90 20.15 -3.83
CA VAL A 140 -0.95 19.14 -4.29
C VAL A 140 -1.43 18.48 -5.59
N VAL A 141 -0.51 17.93 -6.37
CA VAL A 141 -0.86 17.04 -7.48
C VAL A 141 -0.93 15.61 -6.93
N VAL A 142 -2.07 14.94 -7.10
CA VAL A 142 -2.25 13.55 -6.71
C VAL A 142 -2.21 12.68 -7.96
N VAL A 143 -1.43 11.61 -7.90
CA VAL A 143 -1.32 10.61 -8.96
C VAL A 143 -1.65 9.24 -8.38
N SER A 144 -2.45 8.41 -9.07
CA SER A 144 -2.63 7.01 -8.73
C SER A 144 -2.20 6.12 -9.89
N VAL A 145 -1.53 5.00 -9.61
CA VAL A 145 -0.83 4.19 -10.61
C VAL A 145 -1.36 2.75 -10.63
N ASN A 146 -1.73 2.25 -11.82
CA ASN A 146 -1.93 0.83 -12.09
C ASN A 146 -0.65 0.22 -12.65
N HIS A 147 -0.36 -1.02 -12.30
CA HIS A 147 0.80 -1.78 -12.75
C HIS A 147 0.45 -3.27 -12.82
N ARG A 148 1.30 -4.09 -13.43
CA ARG A 148 1.10 -5.55 -13.46
C ARG A 148 1.22 -6.14 -12.06
N LEU A 149 0.36 -7.13 -11.79
CA LEU A 149 0.27 -7.86 -10.53
C LEU A 149 0.48 -9.36 -10.76
N ASN A 150 0.53 -10.11 -9.68
CA ASN A 150 0.55 -11.58 -9.65
C ASN A 150 1.55 -12.18 -10.65
N VAL A 151 1.19 -13.22 -11.35
CA VAL A 151 2.06 -13.89 -12.33
C VAL A 151 2.50 -12.98 -13.48
N LEU A 152 1.74 -11.93 -13.80
CA LEU A 152 2.11 -10.96 -14.83
C LEU A 152 3.24 -10.03 -14.38
N GLY A 153 3.29 -9.72 -13.08
CA GLY A 153 4.23 -8.78 -12.48
C GLY A 153 5.43 -9.41 -11.78
N TYR A 154 5.30 -10.68 -11.33
CA TYR A 154 6.25 -11.24 -10.38
C TYR A 154 6.63 -12.71 -10.59
N LEU A 155 6.13 -13.38 -11.63
CA LEU A 155 6.56 -14.75 -11.93
C LEU A 155 7.99 -14.74 -12.48
N ASP A 156 8.91 -15.43 -11.81
CA ASP A 156 10.30 -15.51 -12.23
C ASP A 156 10.52 -16.56 -13.33
N LEU A 157 10.70 -16.08 -14.56
CA LEU A 157 11.11 -16.89 -15.71
C LEU A 157 12.60 -16.78 -16.03
N SER A 158 13.40 -16.09 -15.22
CA SER A 158 14.83 -15.88 -15.48
C SER A 158 15.63 -17.18 -15.71
N PRO A 159 15.28 -18.35 -15.07
CA PRO A 159 15.95 -19.60 -15.35
C PRO A 159 15.75 -20.16 -16.77
N PHE A 160 14.82 -19.59 -17.56
CA PHE A 160 14.47 -20.07 -18.90
C PHE A 160 15.00 -19.17 -20.04
N GLY A 161 15.78 -18.16 -19.73
CA GLY A 161 16.48 -17.35 -20.73
C GLY A 161 16.67 -15.88 -20.36
N GLU A 162 17.70 -15.28 -20.92
CA GLU A 162 18.11 -13.89 -20.67
C GLU A 162 16.98 -12.88 -20.92
N LYS A 163 16.11 -13.15 -21.89
CA LYS A 163 14.95 -12.31 -22.19
C LYS A 163 13.96 -12.16 -21.01
N TYR A 164 14.05 -13.00 -20.01
CA TYR A 164 13.17 -13.03 -18.84
C TYR A 164 13.86 -12.56 -17.54
N GLN A 165 15.10 -12.05 -17.64
CA GLN A 165 15.91 -11.69 -16.45
C GLN A 165 15.23 -10.75 -15.47
N ASP A 166 14.28 -9.92 -15.95
CA ASP A 166 13.56 -8.91 -15.15
C ASP A 166 12.15 -9.35 -14.75
N SER A 167 11.72 -10.57 -15.11
CA SER A 167 10.33 -11.02 -14.96
C SER A 167 9.84 -11.05 -13.51
N ALA A 168 10.71 -11.43 -12.55
CA ALA A 168 10.40 -11.46 -11.13
C ALA A 168 10.08 -10.09 -10.51
N ASN A 169 10.43 -9.00 -11.20
CA ASN A 169 10.26 -7.63 -10.74
C ASN A 169 9.51 -6.75 -11.75
N ALA A 170 8.87 -7.36 -12.76
CA ALA A 170 8.23 -6.63 -13.84
C ALA A 170 7.15 -5.64 -13.35
N GLY A 171 6.41 -5.98 -12.28
CA GLY A 171 5.43 -5.08 -11.67
C GLY A 171 6.07 -3.85 -11.03
N ASN A 172 7.19 -4.00 -10.34
CA ASN A 172 7.94 -2.87 -9.79
C ASN A 172 8.61 -2.03 -10.88
N LEU A 173 9.07 -2.65 -11.96
CA LEU A 173 9.59 -1.94 -13.12
C LEU A 173 8.51 -1.12 -13.84
N ASP A 174 7.24 -1.56 -13.82
CA ASP A 174 6.11 -0.73 -14.26
C ASP A 174 5.97 0.53 -13.40
N LEU A 175 6.11 0.41 -12.06
CA LEU A 175 6.08 1.55 -11.15
C LEU A 175 7.24 2.53 -11.43
N ILE A 176 8.43 2.02 -11.70
CA ILE A 176 9.59 2.84 -12.10
C ILE A 176 9.30 3.58 -13.41
N ALA A 177 8.73 2.90 -14.41
CA ALA A 177 8.32 3.53 -15.66
C ALA A 177 7.27 4.64 -15.46
N ALA A 178 6.32 4.44 -14.52
CA ALA A 178 5.36 5.47 -14.15
C ALA A 178 6.06 6.68 -13.50
N LEU A 179 7.03 6.45 -12.63
CA LEU A 179 7.80 7.53 -11.99
C LEU A 179 8.69 8.28 -13.00
N GLU A 180 9.28 7.58 -13.96
CA GLU A 180 9.99 8.22 -15.08
C GLU A 180 9.05 9.09 -15.92
N TRP A 181 7.85 8.61 -16.21
CA TRP A 181 6.82 9.39 -16.90
C TRP A 181 6.42 10.63 -16.09
N ILE A 182 6.24 10.50 -14.78
CA ILE A 182 5.93 11.61 -13.85
C ILE A 182 7.07 12.65 -13.89
N ARG A 183 8.33 12.23 -13.71
CA ARG A 183 9.50 13.12 -13.82
C ARG A 183 9.48 13.92 -15.12
N ASP A 184 9.16 13.26 -16.21
CA ASP A 184 9.24 13.82 -17.56
C ASP A 184 8.07 14.76 -17.92
N ASN A 185 6.90 14.64 -17.24
CA ASN A 185 5.66 15.28 -17.69
C ASN A 185 4.89 16.07 -16.62
N ILE A 186 5.16 15.86 -15.32
CA ILE A 186 4.27 16.36 -14.25
C ILE A 186 4.26 17.89 -14.11
N GLU A 187 5.30 18.60 -14.62
CA GLU A 187 5.31 20.07 -14.67
C GLU A 187 4.13 20.62 -15.48
N GLY A 188 3.75 19.96 -16.57
CA GLY A 188 2.58 20.33 -17.36
C GLY A 188 1.27 20.30 -16.59
N PHE A 189 1.20 19.51 -15.54
CA PHE A 189 0.08 19.38 -14.62
C PHE A 189 0.22 20.27 -13.38
N GLY A 190 1.23 21.14 -13.31
CA GLY A 190 1.52 22.03 -12.20
C GLY A 190 2.20 21.35 -11.01
N GLY A 191 2.76 20.16 -11.20
CA GLY A 191 3.56 19.43 -10.22
C GLY A 191 5.05 19.76 -10.27
N ASP A 192 5.75 19.46 -9.18
CA ASP A 192 7.20 19.61 -9.07
C ASP A 192 7.87 18.22 -9.17
N PRO A 193 8.59 17.90 -10.25
CA PRO A 193 9.26 16.62 -10.39
C PRO A 193 10.37 16.40 -9.35
N GLU A 194 10.90 17.49 -8.74
CA GLU A 194 11.89 17.41 -7.65
C GLU A 194 11.26 17.31 -6.26
N ASN A 195 9.92 17.18 -6.18
CA ASN A 195 9.21 17.06 -4.92
C ASN A 195 8.11 15.99 -4.99
N VAL A 196 8.51 14.74 -5.25
CA VAL A 196 7.65 13.57 -5.39
C VAL A 196 7.66 12.77 -4.08
N THR A 197 6.48 12.49 -3.54
CA THR A 197 6.27 11.62 -2.37
C THR A 197 5.48 10.39 -2.81
N LEU A 198 6.05 9.20 -2.58
CA LEU A 198 5.30 7.95 -2.70
C LEU A 198 4.48 7.75 -1.43
N PHE A 199 3.25 7.31 -1.56
CA PHE A 199 2.46 6.88 -0.41
C PHE A 199 1.61 5.67 -0.78
N GLY A 200 1.43 4.76 0.17
CA GLY A 200 0.69 3.54 -0.08
C GLY A 200 0.40 2.77 1.20
N GLN A 201 -0.66 2.01 1.16
CA GLN A 201 -1.17 1.23 2.27
C GLN A 201 -1.08 -0.27 1.96
N SER A 202 -0.83 -1.11 2.99
CA SER A 202 -0.71 -2.56 2.82
C SER A 202 0.37 -2.90 1.78
N GLY A 203 0.06 -3.72 0.78
CA GLY A 203 0.93 -3.98 -0.36
C GLY A 203 1.46 -2.71 -1.04
N GLY A 204 0.71 -1.60 -1.01
CA GLY A 204 1.18 -0.29 -1.48
C GLY A 204 2.33 0.26 -0.65
N GLY A 205 2.26 0.14 0.66
CA GLY A 205 3.34 0.47 1.56
C GLY A 205 4.57 -0.43 1.35
N VAL A 206 4.35 -1.75 1.12
CA VAL A 206 5.43 -2.68 0.73
C VAL A 206 6.11 -2.22 -0.57
N LYS A 207 5.33 -1.76 -1.56
CA LYS A 207 5.86 -1.22 -2.82
C LYS A 207 6.71 0.04 -2.58
N VAL A 208 6.28 0.94 -1.68
CA VAL A 208 7.05 2.14 -1.34
C VAL A 208 8.46 1.78 -0.85
N TRP A 209 8.59 0.89 0.15
CA TRP A 209 9.91 0.57 0.65
C TRP A 209 10.70 -0.38 -0.27
N SER A 210 10.03 -1.22 -1.08
CA SER A 210 10.72 -2.04 -2.07
C SER A 210 11.41 -1.17 -3.15
N LEU A 211 10.79 -0.05 -3.55
CA LEU A 211 11.41 0.90 -4.47
C LEU A 211 12.65 1.61 -3.88
N LEU A 212 12.76 1.74 -2.55
CA LEU A 212 14.00 2.20 -1.91
C LEU A 212 15.17 1.22 -2.13
N GLN A 213 14.89 -0.03 -2.45
CA GLN A 213 15.88 -1.09 -2.70
C GLN A 213 16.15 -1.34 -4.19
N MET A 214 15.60 -0.49 -5.08
CA MET A 214 15.76 -0.59 -6.52
C MET A 214 16.61 0.58 -7.08
N PRO A 215 17.82 0.33 -7.63
CA PRO A 215 18.68 1.38 -8.18
C PRO A 215 18.02 2.21 -9.27
N GLU A 216 17.17 1.60 -10.09
CA GLU A 216 16.47 2.28 -11.18
C GLU A 216 15.45 3.33 -10.70
N ALA A 217 15.07 3.28 -9.41
CA ALA A 217 14.17 4.26 -8.80
C ALA A 217 14.90 5.48 -8.21
N ASP A 218 16.24 5.51 -8.22
CA ASP A 218 17.03 6.58 -7.62
C ASP A 218 16.75 7.93 -8.28
N GLY A 219 16.45 8.93 -7.44
CA GLY A 219 16.12 10.28 -7.89
C GLY A 219 14.73 10.44 -8.53
N LEU A 220 13.91 9.41 -8.60
CA LEU A 220 12.53 9.50 -9.10
C LEU A 220 11.51 9.88 -8.03
N PHE A 221 11.85 9.73 -6.75
CA PHE A 221 11.05 10.18 -5.62
C PHE A 221 11.94 10.66 -4.47
N HIS A 222 11.38 11.46 -3.57
CA HIS A 222 12.12 12.24 -2.58
C HIS A 222 11.66 11.95 -1.15
N LYS A 223 10.50 11.32 -0.97
CA LYS A 223 9.89 10.98 0.32
C LYS A 223 9.01 9.74 0.19
N GLY A 224 8.80 9.02 1.29
CA GLY A 224 7.92 7.86 1.34
C GLY A 224 6.99 7.88 2.54
N ILE A 225 5.73 7.49 2.33
CA ILE A 225 4.75 7.24 3.39
C ILE A 225 4.33 5.78 3.29
N ILE A 226 4.47 5.04 4.38
CA ILE A 226 4.22 3.60 4.46
C ILE A 226 3.12 3.37 5.51
N GLU A 227 1.93 3.04 5.03
CA GLU A 227 0.74 2.82 5.84
C GLU A 227 0.50 1.31 5.93
N SER A 228 0.64 0.71 7.13
CA SER A 228 0.50 -0.74 7.35
C SER A 228 1.18 -1.58 6.25
N GLY A 229 2.43 -1.26 5.96
CA GLY A 229 3.13 -1.77 4.78
C GLY A 229 4.46 -2.47 5.06
N VAL A 230 4.81 -2.71 6.32
CA VAL A 230 5.98 -3.55 6.67
C VAL A 230 5.49 -4.86 7.23
N VAL A 231 5.91 -5.95 6.62
CA VAL A 231 5.56 -7.32 7.03
C VAL A 231 6.82 -8.17 7.15
N ASP A 232 6.73 -9.27 7.87
CA ASP A 232 7.82 -10.25 7.88
C ASP A 232 7.98 -10.84 6.47
N PRO A 233 9.20 -10.91 5.93
CA PRO A 233 9.47 -11.52 4.63
C PRO A 233 8.95 -12.95 4.50
N ASP A 234 8.97 -13.70 5.60
CA ASP A 234 8.45 -15.07 5.64
C ASP A 234 6.94 -15.15 5.34
N LEU A 235 6.17 -14.11 5.68
CA LEU A 235 4.75 -14.01 5.31
C LEU A 235 4.53 -13.79 3.81
N LEU A 236 5.53 -13.26 3.11
CA LEU A 236 5.51 -13.12 1.66
C LEU A 236 5.95 -14.41 0.95
N GLY A 237 6.40 -15.42 1.70
CA GLY A 237 6.98 -16.64 1.12
C GLY A 237 8.33 -16.38 0.44
N ASP A 238 9.10 -15.40 0.95
CA ASP A 238 10.40 -15.04 0.41
C ASP A 238 11.44 -16.13 0.69
N ILE A 239 11.82 -16.85 -0.36
CA ILE A 239 12.93 -17.82 -0.36
C ILE A 239 14.09 -17.15 -1.09
N GLU A 240 15.00 -16.55 -0.33
CA GLU A 240 16.07 -15.66 -0.82
C GLU A 240 16.93 -16.28 -1.94
N ASP A 241 17.27 -17.56 -1.82
CA ASP A 241 18.07 -18.31 -2.79
C ASP A 241 17.21 -19.09 -3.80
N GLY A 242 15.87 -18.88 -3.76
CA GLY A 242 14.92 -19.50 -4.67
C GLY A 242 14.98 -18.89 -6.07
N ASN A 243 14.34 -19.56 -7.01
CA ASN A 243 14.05 -19.01 -8.35
C ASN A 243 12.81 -19.69 -8.92
N GLY A 244 12.29 -19.14 -10.00
CA GLY A 244 11.04 -19.59 -10.59
C GLY A 244 11.08 -20.91 -11.35
N ARG A 245 12.20 -21.67 -11.34
CA ARG A 245 12.32 -22.90 -12.12
C ARG A 245 11.25 -23.95 -11.79
N GLU A 246 11.05 -24.24 -10.52
CA GLU A 246 10.15 -25.31 -10.10
C GLU A 246 8.67 -24.93 -10.27
N ILE A 247 8.31 -23.69 -9.98
CA ILE A 247 6.92 -23.23 -10.22
C ILE A 247 6.59 -23.19 -11.71
N VAL A 248 7.47 -22.69 -12.56
CA VAL A 248 7.24 -22.64 -14.00
C VAL A 248 7.17 -24.04 -14.60
N LYS A 249 8.04 -24.98 -14.19
CA LYS A 249 7.93 -26.40 -14.60
C LYS A 249 6.60 -27.01 -14.20
N ALA A 250 6.16 -26.78 -12.97
CA ALA A 250 4.87 -27.29 -12.51
C ALA A 250 3.70 -26.69 -13.31
N MET A 251 3.74 -25.39 -13.64
CA MET A 251 2.75 -24.76 -14.53
C MET A 251 2.75 -25.36 -15.95
N LEU A 252 3.94 -25.61 -16.52
CA LEU A 252 4.04 -26.25 -17.84
C LEU A 252 3.42 -27.65 -17.83
N VAL A 253 3.64 -28.45 -16.77
CA VAL A 253 3.01 -29.77 -16.61
C VAL A 253 1.48 -29.66 -16.54
N GLU A 254 0.94 -28.71 -15.77
CA GLU A 254 -0.52 -28.46 -15.70
C GLU A 254 -1.11 -28.10 -17.10
N LEU A 255 -0.32 -27.44 -17.93
CA LEU A 255 -0.69 -27.03 -19.30
C LEU A 255 -0.42 -28.12 -20.34
N GLY A 256 0.19 -29.25 -19.99
CA GLY A 256 0.59 -30.29 -20.93
C GLY A 256 1.75 -29.89 -21.85
N LEU A 257 2.61 -28.97 -21.39
CA LEU A 257 3.76 -28.41 -22.11
C LEU A 257 5.08 -28.94 -21.55
N GLU A 258 6.16 -28.87 -22.33
CA GLU A 258 7.52 -29.19 -21.94
C GLU A 258 8.33 -27.90 -21.69
N GLU A 259 9.50 -27.99 -21.02
CA GLU A 259 10.37 -26.80 -20.75
C GLU A 259 10.75 -26.02 -22.02
N LYS A 260 10.93 -26.69 -23.15
CA LYS A 260 11.22 -26.05 -24.45
C LYS A 260 10.08 -25.17 -24.96
N ASP A 261 8.87 -25.36 -24.43
CA ASP A 261 7.63 -24.66 -24.83
C ASP A 261 7.34 -23.45 -23.93
N VAL A 262 8.25 -23.05 -23.03
CA VAL A 262 8.06 -21.96 -22.06
C VAL A 262 7.62 -20.66 -22.71
N ASP A 263 8.04 -20.38 -23.95
CA ASP A 263 7.64 -19.19 -24.70
C ASP A 263 6.13 -19.13 -24.98
N GLN A 264 5.41 -20.25 -24.91
CA GLN A 264 3.95 -20.28 -25.08
C GLN A 264 3.24 -19.56 -23.92
N LEU A 265 3.86 -19.48 -22.71
CA LEU A 265 3.32 -18.72 -21.58
C LEU A 265 3.13 -17.23 -21.92
N GLU A 266 3.87 -16.69 -22.89
CA GLU A 266 3.76 -15.27 -23.31
C GLU A 266 2.43 -14.98 -24.03
N THR A 267 1.77 -15.99 -24.62
CA THR A 267 0.63 -15.81 -25.50
C THR A 267 -0.63 -16.59 -25.13
N LEU A 268 -0.55 -17.46 -24.12
CA LEU A 268 -1.74 -18.17 -23.61
C LEU A 268 -2.81 -17.16 -23.14
N PRO A 269 -4.11 -17.48 -23.24
CA PRO A 269 -5.15 -16.76 -22.53
C PRO A 269 -4.80 -16.60 -21.04
N TYR A 270 -5.07 -15.42 -20.47
CA TYR A 270 -4.69 -15.14 -19.09
C TYR A 270 -5.32 -16.10 -18.07
N ASP A 271 -6.59 -16.47 -18.28
CA ASP A 271 -7.31 -17.44 -17.44
C ASP A 271 -6.62 -18.81 -17.38
N GLN A 272 -6.04 -19.28 -18.49
CA GLN A 272 -5.27 -20.53 -18.51
C GLN A 272 -3.94 -20.39 -17.77
N LEU A 273 -3.25 -19.25 -17.90
CA LEU A 273 -2.01 -18.98 -17.18
C LEU A 273 -2.27 -18.90 -15.67
N ALA A 274 -3.31 -18.16 -15.26
CA ALA A 274 -3.73 -18.03 -13.87
C ALA A 274 -4.08 -19.38 -13.24
N GLN A 275 -4.93 -20.17 -13.93
CA GLN A 275 -5.33 -21.48 -13.44
C GLN A 275 -4.14 -22.45 -13.30
N ALA A 276 -3.19 -22.41 -14.25
CA ALA A 276 -1.99 -23.24 -14.16
C ALA A 276 -1.13 -22.85 -12.95
N TYR A 277 -1.00 -21.57 -12.68
CA TYR A 277 -0.29 -21.08 -11.49
C TYR A 277 -1.00 -21.51 -10.20
N GLU A 278 -2.29 -21.32 -10.09
CA GLU A 278 -3.08 -21.69 -8.91
C GLU A 278 -3.04 -23.18 -8.59
N ASN A 279 -3.04 -24.03 -9.62
CA ASN A 279 -2.91 -25.46 -9.46
C ASN A 279 -1.49 -25.90 -9.06
N ALA A 280 -0.47 -25.15 -9.50
CA ALA A 280 0.93 -25.47 -9.28
C ALA A 280 1.48 -24.91 -7.93
N ALA A 281 1.14 -23.65 -7.61
CA ALA A 281 1.74 -22.92 -6.50
C ALA A 281 1.62 -23.62 -5.13
N PRO A 282 0.46 -24.16 -4.71
CA PRO A 282 0.36 -24.88 -3.44
C PRO A 282 1.26 -26.13 -3.38
N LYS A 283 1.40 -26.85 -4.50
CA LYS A 283 2.21 -28.06 -4.59
C LYS A 283 3.71 -27.77 -4.50
N VAL A 284 4.12 -26.63 -5.03
CA VAL A 284 5.52 -26.15 -5.01
C VAL A 284 5.83 -25.57 -3.63
N ALA A 285 4.95 -24.75 -3.06
CA ALA A 285 5.11 -24.19 -1.71
C ALA A 285 5.22 -25.26 -0.62
N GLN A 286 4.44 -26.35 -0.71
CA GLN A 286 4.53 -27.50 0.21
C GLN A 286 5.90 -28.17 0.25
N LYS A 287 6.71 -28.01 -0.81
CA LYS A 287 8.10 -28.51 -0.87
C LYS A 287 9.12 -27.50 -0.34
N GLY A 288 8.67 -26.32 0.11
CA GLY A 288 9.53 -25.22 0.52
C GLY A 288 10.23 -24.52 -0.65
N GLU A 289 9.69 -24.62 -1.86
CA GLU A 289 10.25 -24.00 -3.06
C GLU A 289 9.59 -22.66 -3.37
N TYR A 290 10.33 -21.77 -4.05
CA TYR A 290 9.87 -20.44 -4.43
C TYR A 290 8.71 -20.48 -5.43
N VAL A 291 7.66 -19.69 -5.20
CA VAL A 291 6.45 -19.65 -6.04
C VAL A 291 6.27 -18.37 -6.87
N GLY A 292 7.03 -17.29 -6.57
CA GLY A 292 7.06 -16.06 -7.38
C GLY A 292 5.76 -15.29 -7.44
N ASN A 293 5.40 -14.62 -6.35
CA ASN A 293 4.21 -13.77 -6.27
C ASN A 293 4.51 -12.38 -5.66
N HIS A 294 5.76 -12.04 -5.51
CA HIS A 294 6.29 -10.79 -4.95
C HIS A 294 7.67 -10.48 -5.56
N PRO A 295 8.21 -9.24 -5.41
CA PRO A 295 9.54 -8.89 -5.90
C PRO A 295 10.59 -9.84 -5.35
N HIS A 296 11.47 -10.31 -6.22
CA HIS A 296 12.55 -11.23 -5.87
C HIS A 296 13.91 -10.59 -6.08
N LYS A 297 14.84 -10.88 -5.13
CA LYS A 297 16.19 -10.33 -5.14
C LYS A 297 16.94 -10.72 -6.41
N ASN A 298 17.40 -9.71 -7.15
CA ASN A 298 18.22 -9.85 -8.35
C ASN A 298 19.06 -8.58 -8.57
N GLN A 299 19.56 -8.36 -9.78
CA GLN A 299 20.33 -7.15 -10.12
C GLN A 299 19.53 -5.84 -10.03
N SER A 300 18.20 -5.89 -10.18
CA SER A 300 17.30 -4.74 -10.15
C SER A 300 16.69 -4.48 -8.78
N TYR A 301 16.66 -5.46 -7.88
CA TYR A 301 16.09 -5.37 -6.54
C TYR A 301 17.00 -6.03 -5.50
N PHE A 302 17.44 -5.27 -4.50
CA PHE A 302 18.42 -5.73 -3.50
C PHE A 302 17.83 -6.55 -2.36
N GLY A 303 16.52 -6.80 -2.38
CA GLY A 303 15.84 -7.58 -1.36
C GLY A 303 15.42 -6.74 -0.15
N ASP A 304 14.97 -7.40 0.90
CA ASP A 304 14.47 -6.79 2.13
C ASP A 304 15.52 -5.93 2.84
N ALA A 305 15.14 -4.68 3.16
CA ALA A 305 16.06 -3.72 3.78
C ALA A 305 16.45 -4.08 5.22
N ILE A 306 15.62 -4.84 5.94
CA ILE A 306 15.94 -5.29 7.30
C ILE A 306 17.01 -6.40 7.24
N LYS A 307 16.90 -7.30 6.25
CA LYS A 307 17.86 -8.41 6.04
C LYS A 307 19.16 -7.92 5.42
N HIS A 308 19.08 -7.04 4.39
CA HIS A 308 20.23 -6.66 3.55
C HIS A 308 20.77 -5.25 3.82
N GLY A 309 20.11 -4.48 4.69
CA GLY A 309 20.43 -3.07 4.95
C GLY A 309 19.82 -2.13 3.91
N PHE A 310 19.78 -0.86 4.26
CA PHE A 310 19.31 0.22 3.38
C PHE A 310 20.43 0.66 2.43
N ARG A 311 20.08 0.91 1.16
CA ARG A 311 21.03 1.42 0.16
C ARG A 311 21.48 2.85 0.53
N GLU A 312 22.75 3.18 0.25
CA GLU A 312 23.32 4.49 0.58
C GLU A 312 22.54 5.65 -0.03
N GLU A 313 22.06 5.50 -1.27
CA GLU A 313 21.32 6.53 -2.01
C GLU A 313 19.99 6.87 -1.36
N THR A 314 19.36 5.89 -0.69
CA THR A 314 18.01 6.02 -0.12
C THR A 314 18.00 6.27 1.39
N LYS A 315 19.13 6.17 2.08
CA LYS A 315 19.22 6.38 3.55
C LYS A 315 18.72 7.76 3.99
N LYS A 316 18.84 8.78 3.16
CA LYS A 316 18.43 10.16 3.46
C LYS A 316 16.99 10.50 3.11
N ILE A 317 16.28 9.61 2.41
CA ILE A 317 14.88 9.83 2.02
C ILE A 317 14.03 9.84 3.30
N PRO A 318 13.32 10.93 3.63
CA PRO A 318 12.44 10.98 4.78
C PRO A 318 11.28 9.98 4.64
N LEU A 319 10.92 9.34 5.75
CA LEU A 319 9.81 8.38 5.81
C LEU A 319 8.79 8.79 6.88
N LEU A 320 7.51 8.64 6.55
CA LEU A 320 6.40 8.61 7.51
C LEU A 320 5.83 7.20 7.48
N ILE A 321 5.77 6.53 8.63
CA ILE A 321 5.41 5.11 8.70
C ILE A 321 4.47 4.85 9.86
N GLY A 322 3.52 3.95 9.69
CA GLY A 322 2.63 3.58 10.79
C GLY A 322 1.65 2.48 10.43
N THR A 323 0.79 2.17 11.39
CA THR A 323 -0.17 1.07 11.35
C THR A 323 -1.52 1.51 11.93
N VAL A 324 -2.55 0.71 11.73
CA VAL A 324 -3.80 0.83 12.48
C VAL A 324 -3.81 -0.15 13.66
N LEU A 325 -4.69 0.05 14.63
CA LEU A 325 -4.69 -0.76 15.87
C LEU A 325 -5.11 -2.21 15.63
N GLY A 326 -6.15 -2.45 14.81
CA GLY A 326 -6.84 -3.75 14.71
C GLY A 326 -6.70 -4.44 13.34
N GLU A 327 -5.94 -3.91 12.41
CA GLU A 327 -5.64 -4.42 11.06
C GLU A 327 -6.73 -5.37 10.47
N PHE A 328 -6.51 -6.65 10.35
CA PHE A 328 -7.43 -7.60 9.70
C PHE A 328 -8.68 -7.97 10.52
N ASP A 329 -9.00 -7.25 11.58
CA ASP A 329 -10.24 -7.42 12.31
C ASP A 329 -11.44 -6.79 11.57
N PHE A 330 -11.94 -7.47 10.53
CA PHE A 330 -13.13 -7.06 9.76
C PHE A 330 -14.45 -7.61 10.34
N GLY A 331 -14.40 -8.39 11.39
CA GLY A 331 -15.58 -8.88 12.10
C GLY A 331 -16.34 -7.75 12.81
N PRO A 332 -17.59 -7.99 13.24
CA PRO A 332 -18.28 -7.06 14.12
C PRO A 332 -17.52 -6.93 15.44
N ALA A 333 -17.60 -5.77 16.08
CA ALA A 333 -17.11 -5.64 17.45
C ALA A 333 -17.87 -6.60 18.38
N ILE A 334 -17.22 -6.97 19.47
CA ILE A 334 -17.84 -7.84 20.48
C ILE A 334 -18.96 -7.05 21.17
N SER A 335 -20.20 -7.50 21.02
CA SER A 335 -21.36 -6.82 21.62
C SER A 335 -21.25 -6.77 23.13
N GLY A 336 -21.56 -5.61 23.71
CA GLY A 336 -21.48 -5.40 25.16
C GLY A 336 -20.05 -5.40 25.72
N LYS A 337 -19.03 -5.21 24.89
CA LYS A 337 -17.62 -5.33 25.29
C LYS A 337 -17.20 -4.44 26.48
N TYR A 338 -17.87 -3.31 26.67
CA TYR A 338 -17.65 -2.41 27.79
C TYR A 338 -18.35 -2.86 29.10
N GLU A 339 -19.27 -3.81 29.00
CA GLU A 339 -20.01 -4.34 30.14
C GLU A 339 -19.38 -5.61 30.73
N PHE A 340 -18.37 -6.18 30.07
CA PHE A 340 -17.67 -7.37 30.52
C PHE A 340 -17.03 -7.14 31.89
N THR A 341 -17.28 -8.05 32.81
CA THR A 341 -16.56 -8.12 34.08
C THR A 341 -15.10 -8.50 33.84
N ARG A 342 -14.20 -8.14 34.73
CA ARG A 342 -12.80 -8.53 34.69
C ARG A 342 -12.63 -10.04 34.46
N LYS A 343 -13.42 -10.85 35.14
CA LYS A 343 -13.38 -12.32 35.03
C LYS A 343 -13.74 -12.80 33.62
N GLU A 344 -14.80 -12.26 33.02
CA GLU A 344 -15.21 -12.60 31.65
C GLU A 344 -14.13 -12.22 30.62
N VAL A 345 -13.43 -11.09 30.81
CA VAL A 345 -12.31 -10.71 29.98
C VAL A 345 -11.15 -11.70 30.15
N GLU A 346 -10.77 -12.03 31.37
CA GLU A 346 -9.70 -12.98 31.69
C GLU A 346 -9.97 -14.38 31.10
N GLU A 347 -11.21 -14.87 31.21
CA GLU A 347 -11.61 -16.14 30.60
C GLU A 347 -11.43 -16.13 29.08
N LYS A 348 -11.93 -15.09 28.40
CA LYS A 348 -11.79 -14.96 26.95
C LYS A 348 -10.33 -14.78 26.49
N VAL A 349 -9.55 -14.02 27.22
CA VAL A 349 -8.13 -13.80 26.93
C VAL A 349 -7.32 -15.07 27.17
N SER A 350 -7.63 -15.81 28.27
CA SER A 350 -7.00 -17.11 28.55
C SER A 350 -7.35 -18.15 27.48
N ASP A 351 -8.58 -18.16 26.98
CA ASP A 351 -9.02 -19.07 25.91
C ASP A 351 -8.26 -18.78 24.58
N ALA A 352 -7.95 -17.52 24.31
CA ALA A 352 -7.31 -17.09 23.05
C ALA A 352 -5.78 -16.98 23.11
N LEU A 353 -5.19 -16.70 24.25
CA LEU A 353 -3.75 -16.41 24.40
C LEU A 353 -3.08 -17.20 25.55
N GLY A 354 -3.82 -18.11 26.19
CA GLY A 354 -3.35 -18.80 27.39
C GLY A 354 -3.31 -17.90 28.65
N GLU A 355 -2.97 -18.52 29.79
CA GLU A 355 -2.89 -17.82 31.09
C GLU A 355 -1.93 -16.61 31.07
N GLU A 356 -0.85 -16.68 30.31
CA GLU A 356 0.12 -15.58 30.17
C GLU A 356 -0.48 -14.34 29.52
N GLY A 357 -1.53 -14.50 28.69
CA GLY A 357 -2.24 -13.40 28.04
C GLY A 357 -2.99 -12.50 29.03
N ILE A 358 -3.40 -13.03 30.18
CA ILE A 358 -4.18 -12.29 31.20
C ILE A 358 -3.39 -11.07 31.71
N GLU A 359 -2.08 -11.22 31.90
CA GLU A 359 -1.23 -10.12 32.36
C GLU A 359 -1.17 -8.94 31.37
N LEU A 360 -1.40 -9.21 30.08
CA LEU A 360 -1.34 -8.17 29.03
C LEU A 360 -2.57 -7.25 29.06
N VAL A 361 -3.67 -7.64 29.70
CA VAL A 361 -4.87 -6.80 29.81
C VAL A 361 -4.59 -5.47 30.50
N ASP A 362 -3.85 -5.49 31.61
CA ASP A 362 -3.51 -4.28 32.36
C ASP A 362 -2.44 -3.44 31.63
N GLU A 363 -1.54 -4.09 30.89
CA GLU A 363 -0.58 -3.41 30.04
C GLU A 363 -1.28 -2.70 28.87
N PHE A 364 -2.21 -3.39 28.20
CA PHE A 364 -3.04 -2.82 27.13
C PHE A 364 -3.81 -1.58 27.60
N LEU A 365 -4.48 -1.65 28.75
CA LEU A 365 -5.25 -0.53 29.30
C LEU A 365 -4.39 0.68 29.72
N LYS A 366 -3.12 0.49 30.07
CA LYS A 366 -2.18 1.60 30.31
C LYS A 366 -1.84 2.34 29.00
N ILE A 367 -1.81 1.62 27.90
CA ILE A 367 -1.51 2.17 26.57
C ILE A 367 -2.77 2.77 25.95
N TYR A 368 -3.89 2.07 26.02
CA TYR A 368 -5.17 2.40 25.40
C TYR A 368 -6.30 2.49 26.43
N PRO A 369 -6.27 3.50 27.34
CA PRO A 369 -7.18 3.58 28.48
C PRO A 369 -8.66 3.76 28.09
N ASP A 370 -8.92 4.23 26.87
CA ASP A 370 -10.27 4.51 26.36
C ASP A 370 -10.86 3.33 25.57
N LYS A 371 -10.12 2.21 25.44
CA LYS A 371 -10.57 1.00 24.74
C LYS A 371 -11.13 -0.03 25.73
N ALA A 372 -12.00 -0.94 25.25
CA ALA A 372 -12.47 -2.04 26.08
C ALA A 372 -11.34 -3.05 26.35
N PRO A 373 -11.25 -3.63 27.56
CA PRO A 373 -10.16 -4.56 27.90
C PRO A 373 -10.02 -5.74 26.93
N ILE A 374 -11.13 -6.21 26.36
CA ILE A 374 -11.17 -7.32 25.41
C ILE A 374 -10.59 -6.96 24.03
N ASP A 375 -10.49 -5.67 23.68
CA ASP A 375 -9.88 -5.22 22.43
C ASP A 375 -8.38 -5.56 22.35
N LEU A 376 -7.77 -5.99 23.45
CA LEU A 376 -6.45 -6.62 23.46
C LEU A 376 -6.33 -7.74 22.42
N LEU A 377 -7.38 -8.53 22.23
CA LEU A 377 -7.38 -9.66 21.29
C LEU A 377 -7.36 -9.22 19.82
N SER A 378 -7.67 -7.97 19.55
CA SER A 378 -7.66 -7.39 18.20
C SER A 378 -6.42 -6.56 17.91
N VAL A 379 -5.45 -6.46 18.84
CA VAL A 379 -4.21 -5.72 18.61
C VAL A 379 -3.37 -6.39 17.53
N ASP A 380 -2.96 -5.62 16.53
CA ASP A 380 -2.16 -6.12 15.43
C ASP A 380 -0.71 -6.43 15.82
N THR A 381 -0.23 -7.56 15.35
CA THR A 381 1.19 -7.96 15.42
C THR A 381 1.80 -8.25 14.05
N ILE A 382 0.98 -8.27 12.99
CA ILE A 382 1.41 -8.61 11.62
C ILE A 382 2.19 -7.46 10.99
N PHE A 383 1.67 -6.22 11.14
CA PHE A 383 2.33 -5.01 10.61
C PHE A 383 3.07 -4.24 11.70
N ARG A 384 2.51 -4.17 12.92
CA ARG A 384 3.07 -3.31 13.97
C ARG A 384 4.46 -3.78 14.43
N GLU A 385 4.66 -5.06 14.69
CA GLU A 385 5.97 -5.56 15.13
C GLU A 385 7.06 -5.38 14.05
N PRO A 386 6.83 -5.77 12.78
CA PRO A 386 7.81 -5.50 11.72
C PRO A 386 8.06 -4.00 11.50
N THR A 387 7.04 -3.15 11.66
CA THR A 387 7.19 -1.68 11.58
C THR A 387 8.13 -1.16 12.68
N ILE A 388 7.99 -1.64 13.92
CA ILE A 388 8.89 -1.30 15.02
C ILE A 388 10.34 -1.71 14.68
N ARG A 389 10.55 -2.90 14.13
CA ARG A 389 11.89 -3.37 13.71
C ARG A 389 12.45 -2.51 12.57
N PHE A 390 11.63 -2.20 11.58
CA PHE A 390 12.03 -1.32 10.46
C PHE A 390 12.49 0.05 10.97
N ILE A 391 11.74 0.67 11.87
CA ILE A 391 12.10 1.96 12.48
C ILE A 391 13.43 1.83 13.23
N LYS A 392 13.60 0.79 14.07
CA LYS A 392 14.84 0.56 14.82
C LYS A 392 16.07 0.43 13.93
N GLU A 393 15.94 -0.19 12.77
CA GLU A 393 17.05 -0.28 11.81
C GLU A 393 17.25 1.02 11.04
N ARG A 394 16.15 1.70 10.67
CA ARG A 394 16.22 2.93 9.89
C ARG A 394 16.85 4.10 10.65
N VAL A 395 16.57 4.28 11.94
CA VAL A 395 17.15 5.36 12.75
C VAL A 395 18.67 5.25 12.93
N LYS A 396 19.25 4.07 12.72
CA LYS A 396 20.71 3.86 12.73
C LYS A 396 21.39 4.45 11.48
N CYS A 397 20.63 4.74 10.43
CA CYS A 397 21.17 5.33 9.21
C CYS A 397 21.47 6.81 9.43
N PRO A 398 22.68 7.30 9.11
CA PRO A 398 23.03 8.71 9.23
C PRO A 398 22.07 9.61 8.43
N ASP A 399 21.70 10.75 8.99
CA ASP A 399 20.81 11.75 8.37
C ASP A 399 19.40 11.24 8.00
N SER A 400 19.02 10.04 8.42
CA SER A 400 17.68 9.51 8.24
C SER A 400 16.68 10.31 9.09
N LYS A 401 15.51 10.59 8.50
CA LYS A 401 14.35 11.14 9.22
C LYS A 401 13.17 10.21 9.02
N ILE A 402 12.72 9.61 10.09
CA ILE A 402 11.56 8.74 10.11
C ILE A 402 10.59 9.21 11.20
N TYR A 403 9.32 9.34 10.83
CA TYR A 403 8.23 9.72 11.71
C TYR A 403 7.26 8.55 11.82
N SER A 404 6.72 8.33 13.02
CA SER A 404 5.83 7.21 13.28
C SER A 404 4.42 7.66 13.64
N PHE A 405 3.41 6.92 13.20
CA PHE A 405 2.03 7.09 13.63
C PHE A 405 1.36 5.75 13.95
N GLN A 406 0.27 5.81 14.71
CA GLN A 406 -0.67 4.71 14.88
C GLN A 406 -2.09 5.26 14.84
N PHE A 407 -2.93 4.74 13.95
CA PHE A 407 -4.33 5.10 13.85
C PHE A 407 -5.14 4.22 14.79
N THR A 408 -5.67 4.82 15.87
CA THR A 408 -6.31 4.11 16.98
C THR A 408 -7.76 4.52 17.19
N TYR A 409 -8.34 5.28 16.25
CA TYR A 409 -9.73 5.73 16.37
C TYR A 409 -10.70 4.56 16.50
N GLU A 410 -11.64 4.68 17.45
CA GLU A 410 -12.72 3.72 17.62
C GLU A 410 -14.01 4.28 17.00
N PHE A 411 -14.51 3.55 16.02
CA PHE A 411 -15.72 3.91 15.29
C PHE A 411 -16.98 3.53 16.07
N PRO A 412 -18.03 4.38 16.12
CA PRO A 412 -19.24 4.13 16.92
C PRO A 412 -20.21 3.15 16.23
N MET A 413 -19.70 2.06 15.68
CA MET A 413 -20.49 0.97 15.12
C MET A 413 -20.26 -0.32 15.90
N PHE A 414 -21.28 -1.18 15.99
CA PHE A 414 -21.22 -2.45 16.75
C PHE A 414 -20.67 -2.28 18.18
N ASP A 415 -21.17 -1.29 18.94
CA ASP A 415 -20.73 -0.96 20.30
C ASP A 415 -19.25 -0.53 20.42
N GLY A 416 -18.67 -0.04 19.34
CA GLY A 416 -17.29 0.43 19.30
C GLY A 416 -16.37 -0.50 18.51
N LYS A 417 -16.17 -0.21 17.22
CA LYS A 417 -15.23 -0.94 16.37
C LYS A 417 -13.89 -0.24 16.38
N ILE A 418 -12.82 -0.92 16.80
CA ILE A 418 -11.47 -0.38 16.68
C ILE A 418 -11.07 -0.27 15.19
N ALA A 419 -10.08 0.58 14.92
CA ALA A 419 -9.56 0.79 13.56
C ALA A 419 -9.15 -0.53 12.90
N TRP A 420 -9.66 -0.78 11.69
CA TRP A 420 -9.38 -1.95 10.85
C TRP A 420 -8.46 -1.59 9.68
N HIS A 421 -7.91 -2.58 9.01
CA HIS A 421 -7.06 -2.41 7.85
C HIS A 421 -7.70 -1.52 6.78
N CYS A 422 -7.01 -0.50 6.29
CA CYS A 422 -7.48 0.53 5.36
C CYS A 422 -8.40 1.61 5.97
N SER A 423 -8.71 1.58 7.27
CA SER A 423 -9.66 2.54 7.87
C SER A 423 -9.13 3.97 7.92
N GLU A 424 -7.81 4.19 7.86
CA GLU A 424 -7.17 5.51 7.81
C GLU A 424 -7.21 6.17 6.44
N ILE A 425 -7.31 5.38 5.35
CA ILE A 425 -7.23 5.88 3.96
C ILE A 425 -8.27 6.96 3.65
N PRO A 426 -9.55 6.82 4.03
CA PRO A 426 -10.55 7.86 3.83
C PRO A 426 -10.16 9.21 4.46
N PHE A 427 -9.45 9.18 5.59
CA PHE A 427 -8.96 10.38 6.28
C PHE A 427 -7.77 11.01 5.55
N VAL A 428 -6.84 10.19 5.06
CA VAL A 428 -5.68 10.62 4.26
C VAL A 428 -6.12 11.33 3.00
N PHE A 429 -7.01 10.73 2.22
CA PHE A 429 -7.55 11.29 0.98
C PHE A 429 -8.63 12.37 1.18
N ARG A 430 -9.05 12.57 2.42
CA ARG A 430 -10.17 13.46 2.77
C ARG A 430 -11.50 13.03 2.14
N ASN A 431 -11.75 11.75 2.14
CA ASN A 431 -12.86 11.07 1.49
C ASN A 431 -13.79 10.31 2.46
N ILE A 432 -13.86 10.71 3.75
CA ILE A 432 -14.82 10.09 4.69
C ILE A 432 -16.28 10.28 4.22
N ASP A 433 -16.54 11.30 3.40
CA ASP A 433 -17.85 11.50 2.75
C ASP A 433 -18.20 10.42 1.71
N LYS A 434 -17.18 9.70 1.20
CA LYS A 434 -17.34 8.59 0.25
C LYS A 434 -17.37 7.21 0.94
N VAL A 435 -17.02 7.16 2.23
CA VAL A 435 -16.99 5.95 3.05
C VAL A 435 -17.85 6.17 4.30
N PRO A 436 -19.17 5.93 4.23
CA PRO A 436 -20.13 6.35 5.27
C PRO A 436 -19.80 5.90 6.68
N VAL A 437 -19.22 4.70 6.85
CA VAL A 437 -18.80 4.16 8.15
C VAL A 437 -17.69 4.97 8.83
N CYS A 438 -16.92 5.73 8.05
CA CYS A 438 -15.88 6.63 8.54
C CYS A 438 -16.39 8.05 8.83
N ASN A 439 -17.62 8.38 8.41
CA ASN A 439 -18.20 9.71 8.60
C ASN A 439 -19.09 9.78 9.84
N CYS A 440 -18.47 9.86 11.00
CA CYS A 440 -19.16 9.83 12.30
C CYS A 440 -19.39 11.23 12.91
N GLY A 441 -19.42 12.28 12.08
CA GLY A 441 -19.75 13.64 12.50
C GLY A 441 -18.55 14.56 12.69
N GLU A 442 -18.64 15.55 13.59
CA GLU A 442 -17.63 16.61 13.75
C GLU A 442 -16.26 16.09 14.17
N GLU A 443 -16.23 15.03 14.97
CA GLU A 443 -15.00 14.41 15.48
C GLU A 443 -14.17 13.82 14.33
N THR A 444 -14.77 13.00 13.47
CA THR A 444 -14.09 12.42 12.31
C THR A 444 -13.76 13.45 11.24
N ASN A 445 -14.57 14.51 11.09
CA ASN A 445 -14.23 15.64 10.21
C ASN A 445 -12.96 16.35 10.69
N ARG A 446 -12.83 16.62 12.00
CA ARG A 446 -11.62 17.23 12.58
C ARG A 446 -10.41 16.31 12.42
N LEU A 447 -10.55 15.03 12.73
CA LEU A 447 -9.47 14.05 12.58
C LEU A 447 -9.01 13.92 11.13
N GLN A 448 -9.92 13.88 10.17
CA GLN A 448 -9.62 13.89 8.74
C GLN A 448 -8.80 15.13 8.33
N GLU A 449 -9.15 16.32 8.84
CA GLU A 449 -8.40 17.53 8.55
C GLU A 449 -6.97 17.46 9.09
N GLN A 450 -6.79 16.96 10.30
CA GLN A 450 -5.48 16.79 10.94
C GLN A 450 -4.59 15.79 10.20
N ILE A 451 -5.15 14.63 9.82
CA ILE A 451 -4.41 13.58 9.08
C ILE A 451 -4.05 14.08 7.69
N CYS A 452 -5.01 14.62 6.93
CA CYS A 452 -4.74 15.18 5.61
C CYS A 452 -3.66 16.28 5.67
N GLN A 453 -3.73 17.20 6.66
CA GLN A 453 -2.71 18.22 6.88
C GLN A 453 -1.32 17.60 7.13
N ALA A 454 -1.23 16.56 7.95
CA ALA A 454 0.02 15.89 8.28
C ALA A 454 0.68 15.25 7.04
N TRP A 455 -0.09 14.53 6.22
CA TRP A 455 0.39 13.93 4.97
C TRP A 455 0.84 14.99 3.96
N VAL A 456 0.05 16.04 3.78
CA VAL A 456 0.37 17.16 2.87
C VAL A 456 1.61 17.93 3.36
N SER A 457 1.75 18.24 4.65
CA SER A 457 2.94 18.91 5.17
C SER A 457 4.19 18.05 4.99
N PHE A 458 4.09 16.74 5.25
CA PHE A 458 5.17 15.80 4.98
C PHE A 458 5.54 15.75 3.49
N ALA A 459 4.57 15.67 2.59
CA ALA A 459 4.80 15.72 1.15
C ALA A 459 5.49 17.03 0.73
N ARG A 460 5.15 18.14 1.36
CA ARG A 460 5.72 19.46 1.07
C ARG A 460 7.15 19.63 1.59
N THR A 461 7.42 19.21 2.83
CA THR A 461 8.62 19.59 3.58
C THR A 461 9.47 18.40 4.06
N GLY A 462 8.95 17.18 4.03
CA GLY A 462 9.55 16.01 4.67
C GLY A 462 9.33 15.93 6.19
N LYS A 463 8.47 16.80 6.75
CA LYS A 463 8.07 16.80 8.15
C LYS A 463 6.54 16.81 8.26
N PRO A 464 5.91 15.83 8.94
CA PRO A 464 4.48 15.86 9.20
C PRO A 464 4.17 16.91 10.28
N GLU A 465 3.05 17.63 10.13
CA GLU A 465 2.63 18.66 11.08
C GLU A 465 1.13 18.56 11.36
N ILE A 466 0.78 18.56 12.64
CA ILE A 466 -0.59 18.78 13.14
C ILE A 466 -0.56 20.03 14.00
N SER A 467 -1.46 20.96 13.75
CA SER A 467 -1.49 22.25 14.47
C SER A 467 -1.55 22.05 15.97
N GLY A 468 -0.62 22.71 16.70
CA GLY A 468 -0.53 22.67 18.16
C GLY A 468 0.14 21.41 18.73
N ILE A 469 0.64 20.49 17.90
CA ILE A 469 1.33 19.28 18.35
C ILE A 469 2.73 19.24 17.75
N GLU A 470 3.75 19.15 18.60
CA GLU A 470 5.12 18.89 18.15
C GLU A 470 5.24 17.39 17.81
N TRP A 471 5.61 17.09 16.55
CA TRP A 471 5.83 15.73 16.08
C TRP A 471 7.32 15.52 15.79
N PRO A 472 8.09 14.97 16.76
CA PRO A 472 9.51 14.73 16.56
C PRO A 472 9.74 13.50 15.66
N ALA A 473 10.88 13.48 14.97
CA ALA A 473 11.35 12.26 14.31
C ALA A 473 11.74 11.21 15.36
N CYS A 474 11.59 9.93 15.01
CA CYS A 474 12.06 8.83 15.82
C CYS A 474 13.60 8.89 15.96
N ALA A 475 14.12 8.44 17.10
CA ALA A 475 15.53 8.36 17.42
C ALA A 475 15.91 6.95 17.90
N ASP A 476 17.21 6.67 18.02
CA ASP A 476 17.66 5.37 18.55
C ASP A 476 17.14 5.17 19.97
N GLY A 477 16.42 4.07 20.18
CA GLY A 477 15.75 3.74 21.43
C GLY A 477 14.48 4.53 21.73
N ASP A 478 14.04 5.44 20.84
CA ASP A 478 12.88 6.31 21.05
C ASP A 478 12.02 6.43 19.77
N GLU A 479 10.95 5.64 19.69
CA GLU A 479 9.90 5.80 18.70
C GLU A 479 8.85 6.80 19.19
N ALA A 480 8.89 8.03 18.68
CA ALA A 480 7.86 9.04 18.92
C ALA A 480 6.65 8.78 18.01
N VAL A 481 5.62 8.12 18.55
CA VAL A 481 4.42 7.71 17.81
C VAL A 481 3.34 8.78 17.93
N MET A 482 2.87 9.31 16.81
CA MET A 482 1.63 10.09 16.77
C MET A 482 0.43 9.16 16.85
N MET A 483 -0.24 9.16 17.97
CA MET A 483 -1.52 8.48 18.15
C MET A 483 -2.60 9.30 17.45
N LEU A 484 -3.12 8.79 16.34
CA LEU A 484 -4.20 9.41 15.56
C LEU A 484 -5.54 8.85 16.09
N ASP A 485 -6.17 9.59 16.98
CA ASP A 485 -7.41 9.23 17.67
C ASP A 485 -8.31 10.49 17.80
N LYS A 486 -9.39 10.41 18.58
CA LYS A 486 -10.25 11.55 18.95
C LYS A 486 -9.44 12.79 19.32
N GLU A 487 -8.36 12.56 20.07
CA GLU A 487 -7.34 13.54 20.41
C GLU A 487 -5.98 13.03 19.96
N CYS A 488 -5.40 13.69 18.96
CA CYS A 488 -4.05 13.36 18.50
C CYS A 488 -3.02 13.73 19.57
N ARG A 489 -2.07 12.81 19.85
CA ARG A 489 -1.01 13.02 20.86
C ARG A 489 0.23 12.20 20.55
N ILE A 490 1.41 12.68 20.97
CA ILE A 490 2.65 11.91 20.90
C ILE A 490 2.75 10.98 22.12
N ARG A 491 3.17 9.74 21.85
CA ARG A 491 3.62 8.79 22.87
C ARG A 491 4.95 8.17 22.44
N HIS A 492 5.79 7.85 23.42
CA HIS A 492 7.11 7.28 23.19
C HIS A 492 7.11 5.79 23.49
N ASN A 493 7.50 4.98 22.51
CA ASN A 493 7.52 3.50 22.59
C ASN A 493 6.25 2.91 23.24
N PRO A 494 5.02 3.30 22.82
CA PRO A 494 3.83 3.06 23.62
C PRO A 494 3.52 1.58 23.82
N ASP A 495 3.77 0.74 22.82
CA ASP A 495 3.25 -0.63 22.70
C ASP A 495 4.33 -1.68 22.37
N HIS A 496 5.62 -1.33 22.40
CA HIS A 496 6.69 -2.23 21.99
C HIS A 496 6.71 -3.55 22.78
N GLU A 497 6.56 -3.48 24.12
CA GLU A 497 6.56 -4.67 24.96
C GLU A 497 5.30 -5.50 24.74
N LEU A 498 4.14 -4.85 24.74
CA LEU A 498 2.85 -5.48 24.50
C LEU A 498 2.83 -6.27 23.19
N VAL A 499 3.22 -5.61 22.08
CA VAL A 499 3.21 -6.22 20.75
C VAL A 499 4.19 -7.40 20.65
N ASN A 500 5.39 -7.26 21.24
CA ASN A 500 6.36 -8.35 21.26
C ASN A 500 5.88 -9.57 22.06
N ARG A 501 5.18 -9.36 23.19
CA ARG A 501 4.63 -10.43 24.01
C ARG A 501 3.45 -11.10 23.29
N LEU A 502 2.52 -10.31 22.72
CA LEU A 502 1.40 -10.82 21.93
C LEU A 502 1.86 -11.70 20.77
N LYS A 503 2.84 -11.24 19.99
CA LYS A 503 3.39 -12.01 18.86
C LYS A 503 3.93 -13.35 19.29
N LYS A 504 4.64 -13.41 20.42
CA LYS A 504 5.16 -14.68 20.98
C LYS A 504 4.05 -15.66 21.35
N LEU A 505 2.99 -15.19 22.00
CA LEU A 505 1.86 -16.03 22.41
C LEU A 505 1.11 -16.57 21.17
N GLN A 506 0.80 -15.73 20.20
CA GLN A 506 0.14 -16.11 18.95
C GLN A 506 0.96 -17.12 18.12
N THR A 507 2.29 -16.99 18.10
CA THR A 507 3.17 -17.92 17.39
C THR A 507 3.28 -19.28 18.10
N ALA A 508 3.20 -19.30 19.43
CA ALA A 508 3.23 -20.53 20.23
C ALA A 508 1.97 -21.39 20.02
N GLU A 509 0.79 -20.79 19.91
CA GLU A 509 -0.48 -21.52 19.66
C GLU A 509 -0.47 -22.18 18.28
N HIS A 510 -0.05 -21.48 17.22
CA HIS A 510 0.03 -22.06 15.87
C HIS A 510 1.03 -23.23 15.77
N SER A 511 2.06 -23.26 16.62
CA SER A 511 2.99 -24.39 16.68
C SER A 511 2.40 -25.62 17.40
N VAL A 512 1.46 -25.43 18.30
CA VAL A 512 0.77 -26.53 19.01
C VAL A 512 -0.33 -27.16 18.14
N GLU A 513 -1.08 -26.38 17.37
CA GLU A 513 -2.09 -26.90 16.43
C GLU A 513 -1.47 -27.72 15.30
N ASN A 514 -0.30 -27.31 14.76
CA ASN A 514 0.42 -28.04 13.71
C ASN A 514 1.06 -29.35 14.19
N VAL A 515 1.15 -29.62 15.50
CA VAL A 515 1.66 -30.87 16.06
C VAL A 515 0.54 -31.89 16.30
N GLN A 516 -0.74 -31.46 16.21
CA GLN A 516 -1.91 -32.32 16.45
C GLN A 516 -2.63 -32.76 15.17
N HIS A 517 -2.16 -32.38 14.00
CA HIS A 517 -2.59 -32.84 12.67
C HIS A 517 -1.37 -33.36 11.88
#